data_4413d43a9f8f1d346f7248052661f3e4
#
_entry.id   4413d43a9f8f1d346f7248052661f3e4
#
_cell.length_a   1.000
_cell.length_b   1.000
_cell.length_c   1.000
_cell.angle_alpha   90.00
_cell.angle_beta   90.00
_cell.angle_gamma   90.00
#
_symmetry.space_group_name_H-M   'P 1'
#
loop_
_entity.id
_entity.type
_entity.pdbx_description
1 polymer ?
#
loop_
_entity_poly.entity_id
_entity_poly.type
_entity_poly.pdbx_seq_one_letter_code
_entity_poly.pdbx_strand_id
1 'polypeptide(L)'
;MLENLFKLKENHTSVKTEVIAGITTFMTMAYILAVNPSVLSAAGMDPTAVLLATCIASFIGTICMGLTANLPFVLSAGMGLNAYLAYTVVGMMGYHWQVALLAVFVEGIIFIVLSLTNVREAIFDAIPLNLKKGVSVGIGIFIAFIGLQNAKLVIGNKSTLVSITNFTKDFHTAGICSLLAVVGLLITVILYIKKVPGSILIGILAAWVIGMLCQITGIYVPDFKTGYYSLFPTFAMTDFSKLGETFGKCFQYDLGKVGIFNFIAVVLSFLFVDLFDTLGTLVGVSTKAGMLNEEGKLPGIKPALMADAVATTAGAVLGTSTVTTFVESSSGVAAGGRTGLTAVVSGFLFLISTLFAPLFTAIPSFATAPALIMVGFLMFGAISDIKFTDDNMTEAVPAYLCIIAMPLFYSISEGISIGIISYVILNVVCGKAKKITPLMYVLAVLFILKYAVL
;
A
#
# COMPACT_ATOMS: atom_id res chain seq x y z
N MET A 1 18.82 -29.92 2.39
CA MET A 1 19.15 -28.52 2.65
C MET A 1 17.90 -27.68 2.88
N LEU A 2 16.96 -27.59 1.92
CA LEU A 2 15.70 -26.82 2.07
C LEU A 2 14.85 -27.30 3.24
N GLU A 3 14.78 -28.60 3.49
CA GLU A 3 14.07 -29.20 4.63
C GLU A 3 14.53 -28.63 5.97
N ASN A 4 15.84 -28.59 6.19
CA ASN A 4 16.41 -28.09 7.45
C ASN A 4 16.29 -26.58 7.60
N LEU A 5 16.33 -25.82 6.48
CA LEU A 5 16.26 -24.36 6.51
C LEU A 5 14.83 -23.89 6.79
N PHE A 6 13.84 -24.49 6.13
CA PHE A 6 12.45 -24.05 6.20
C PHE A 6 11.56 -24.95 7.07
N LYS A 7 12.09 -26.06 7.64
CA LYS A 7 11.35 -26.97 8.52
C LYS A 7 10.04 -27.47 7.88
N LEU A 8 10.11 -27.91 6.61
CA LEU A 8 8.94 -28.25 5.80
C LEU A 8 8.08 -29.34 6.44
N LYS A 9 8.71 -30.41 6.97
CA LYS A 9 7.98 -31.51 7.63
C LYS A 9 7.31 -31.08 8.93
N GLU A 10 7.99 -30.24 9.74
CA GLU A 10 7.42 -29.68 10.96
C GLU A 10 6.18 -28.83 10.67
N ASN A 11 6.18 -28.14 9.51
CA ASN A 11 5.06 -27.32 9.05
C ASN A 11 4.08 -28.07 8.14
N HIS A 12 4.15 -29.41 8.07
CA HIS A 12 3.23 -30.25 7.31
C HIS A 12 3.09 -29.84 5.82
N THR A 13 4.19 -29.43 5.19
CA THR A 13 4.21 -28.95 3.78
C THR A 13 5.29 -29.66 2.96
N SER A 14 5.38 -29.36 1.67
CA SER A 14 6.36 -29.89 0.74
C SER A 14 6.94 -28.79 -0.14
N VAL A 15 8.15 -29.02 -0.71
CA VAL A 15 8.78 -28.07 -1.65
C VAL A 15 7.83 -27.71 -2.80
N LYS A 16 7.13 -28.70 -3.36
CA LYS A 16 6.18 -28.47 -4.46
C LYS A 16 5.04 -27.54 -4.02
N THR A 17 4.47 -27.78 -2.85
CA THR A 17 3.37 -26.94 -2.30
C THR A 17 3.85 -25.52 -2.08
N GLU A 18 5.02 -25.33 -1.46
CA GLU A 18 5.60 -24.01 -1.19
C GLU A 18 5.91 -23.23 -2.47
N VAL A 19 6.43 -23.92 -3.52
CA VAL A 19 6.69 -23.27 -4.82
C VAL A 19 5.38 -22.83 -5.49
N ILE A 20 4.36 -23.67 -5.49
CA ILE A 20 3.03 -23.31 -6.04
C ILE A 20 2.44 -22.15 -5.24
N ALA A 21 2.54 -22.19 -3.93
CA ALA A 21 2.07 -21.12 -3.06
C ALA A 21 2.80 -19.79 -3.33
N GLY A 22 4.12 -19.83 -3.52
CA GLY A 22 4.92 -18.65 -3.85
C GLY A 22 4.55 -18.05 -5.21
N ILE A 23 4.36 -18.89 -6.24
CA ILE A 23 3.88 -18.43 -7.54
C ILE A 23 2.47 -17.80 -7.40
N THR A 24 1.57 -18.43 -6.62
CA THR A 24 0.22 -17.94 -6.39
C THR A 24 0.23 -16.58 -5.70
N THR A 25 1.05 -16.40 -4.65
CA THR A 25 1.20 -15.11 -3.97
C THR A 25 1.73 -14.05 -4.94
N PHE A 26 2.79 -14.35 -5.68
CA PHE A 26 3.34 -13.41 -6.66
C PHE A 26 2.29 -13.01 -7.69
N MET A 27 1.54 -13.95 -8.27
CA MET A 27 0.51 -13.65 -9.26
C MET A 27 -0.60 -12.75 -8.72
N THR A 28 -0.95 -12.88 -7.43
CA THR A 28 -1.95 -12.00 -6.81
C THR A 28 -1.41 -10.61 -6.48
N MET A 29 -0.09 -10.46 -6.31
CA MET A 29 0.59 -9.21 -5.98
C MET A 29 1.20 -8.50 -7.20
N ALA A 30 1.41 -9.18 -8.32
CA ALA A 30 2.16 -8.64 -9.46
C ALA A 30 1.54 -7.37 -10.07
N TYR A 31 0.30 -7.04 -9.73
CA TYR A 31 -0.31 -5.76 -10.09
C TYR A 31 0.49 -4.56 -9.55
N ILE A 32 1.22 -4.71 -8.44
CA ILE A 32 2.04 -3.65 -7.85
C ILE A 32 3.11 -3.15 -8.81
N LEU A 33 3.61 -4.01 -9.70
CA LEU A 33 4.61 -3.68 -10.70
C LEU A 33 4.11 -2.65 -11.73
N ALA A 34 2.80 -2.60 -11.96
CA ALA A 34 2.18 -1.59 -12.80
C ALA A 34 1.68 -0.39 -11.98
N VAL A 35 1.09 -0.66 -10.82
CA VAL A 35 0.41 0.36 -10.01
C VAL A 35 1.40 1.26 -9.28
N ASN A 36 2.47 0.72 -8.67
CA ASN A 36 3.41 1.54 -7.91
C ASN A 36 4.17 2.56 -8.79
N PRO A 37 4.74 2.20 -9.95
CA PRO A 37 5.30 3.18 -10.87
C PRO A 37 4.29 4.23 -11.32
N SER A 38 3.04 3.83 -11.59
CA SER A 38 1.97 4.76 -11.97
C SER A 38 1.65 5.78 -10.88
N VAL A 39 1.59 5.36 -9.61
CA VAL A 39 1.32 6.24 -8.46
C VAL A 39 2.49 7.18 -8.19
N LEU A 40 3.73 6.66 -8.13
CA LEU A 40 4.89 7.47 -7.79
C LEU A 40 5.34 8.38 -8.94
N SER A 41 4.97 8.07 -10.19
CA SER A 41 5.19 8.99 -11.32
C SER A 41 4.38 10.30 -11.17
N ALA A 42 3.25 10.28 -10.45
CA ALA A 42 2.52 11.50 -10.10
C ALA A 42 3.34 12.45 -9.20
N ALA A 43 4.33 11.92 -8.46
CA ALA A 43 5.30 12.69 -7.70
C ALA A 43 6.50 13.19 -8.53
N GLY A 44 6.52 12.92 -9.85
CA GLY A 44 7.62 13.28 -10.75
C GLY A 44 8.80 12.30 -10.74
N MET A 45 8.63 11.08 -10.22
CA MET A 45 9.64 10.03 -10.25
C MET A 45 9.61 9.28 -11.59
N ASP A 46 10.77 8.85 -12.10
CA ASP A 46 10.84 8.03 -13.31
C ASP A 46 10.18 6.66 -13.08
N PRO A 47 9.19 6.26 -13.87
CA PRO A 47 8.44 5.03 -13.64
C PRO A 47 9.29 3.77 -13.78
N THR A 48 10.32 3.77 -14.65
CA THR A 48 11.24 2.62 -14.81
C THR A 48 12.14 2.48 -13.58
N ALA A 49 12.68 3.60 -13.09
CA ALA A 49 13.49 3.63 -11.87
C ALA A 49 12.69 3.14 -10.66
N VAL A 50 11.45 3.62 -10.50
CA VAL A 50 10.53 3.20 -9.44
C VAL A 50 10.23 1.69 -9.53
N LEU A 51 9.98 1.18 -10.74
CA LEU A 51 9.72 -0.27 -10.91
C LEU A 51 10.93 -1.09 -10.50
N LEU A 52 12.13 -0.73 -10.97
CA LEU A 52 13.36 -1.42 -10.61
C LEU A 52 13.60 -1.38 -9.09
N ALA A 53 13.44 -0.20 -8.47
CA ALA A 53 13.54 -0.02 -7.03
C ALA A 53 12.53 -0.89 -6.29
N THR A 54 11.28 -0.93 -6.75
CA THR A 54 10.21 -1.74 -6.15
C THR A 54 10.50 -3.23 -6.24
N CYS A 55 10.92 -3.74 -7.39
CA CYS A 55 11.27 -5.15 -7.56
C CYS A 55 12.41 -5.56 -6.63
N ILE A 56 13.49 -4.76 -6.59
CA ILE A 56 14.67 -5.07 -5.77
C ILE A 56 14.34 -4.96 -4.27
N ALA A 57 13.61 -3.93 -3.85
CA ALA A 57 13.21 -3.76 -2.45
C ALA A 57 12.26 -4.89 -2.00
N SER A 58 11.30 -5.26 -2.86
CA SER A 58 10.40 -6.40 -2.61
C SER A 58 11.18 -7.71 -2.51
N PHE A 59 12.15 -7.93 -3.38
CA PHE A 59 13.06 -9.09 -3.29
C PHE A 59 13.79 -9.10 -1.95
N ILE A 60 14.48 -8.00 -1.57
CA ILE A 60 15.24 -7.91 -0.32
C ILE A 60 14.33 -8.20 0.89
N GLY A 61 13.20 -7.49 1.01
CA GLY A 61 12.28 -7.63 2.13
C GLY A 61 11.67 -9.03 2.22
N THR A 62 11.24 -9.57 1.08
CA THR A 62 10.61 -10.89 1.02
C THR A 62 11.61 -12.02 1.31
N ILE A 63 12.85 -11.90 0.84
CA ILE A 63 13.93 -12.86 1.19
C ILE A 63 14.27 -12.76 2.68
N CYS A 64 14.39 -11.55 3.24
CA CYS A 64 14.58 -11.37 4.68
C CYS A 64 13.43 -12.03 5.46
N MET A 65 12.17 -11.79 5.10
CA MET A 65 11.00 -12.42 5.73
C MET A 65 11.08 -13.95 5.67
N GLY A 66 11.37 -14.51 4.50
CA GLY A 66 11.47 -15.94 4.30
C GLY A 66 12.59 -16.62 5.08
N LEU A 67 13.78 -15.98 5.13
CA LEU A 67 14.95 -16.58 5.76
C LEU A 67 15.03 -16.34 7.26
N THR A 68 14.60 -15.17 7.76
CA THR A 68 14.74 -14.82 9.17
C THR A 68 13.51 -15.17 10.03
N ALA A 69 12.31 -14.93 9.50
CA ALA A 69 11.07 -15.23 10.18
C ALA A 69 10.47 -16.61 9.83
N ASN A 70 10.92 -17.21 8.74
CA ASN A 70 10.37 -18.44 8.15
C ASN A 70 8.85 -18.37 7.92
N LEU A 71 8.33 -17.21 7.50
CA LEU A 71 6.93 -16.97 7.26
C LEU A 71 6.64 -16.89 5.75
N PRO A 72 5.45 -17.37 5.28
CA PRO A 72 5.07 -17.36 3.87
C PRO A 72 4.53 -16.01 3.40
N PHE A 73 5.03 -14.91 3.98
CA PHE A 73 4.54 -13.56 3.71
C PHE A 73 5.47 -12.82 2.76
N VAL A 74 4.88 -12.05 1.88
CA VAL A 74 5.58 -11.32 0.82
C VAL A 74 5.44 -9.82 1.09
N LEU A 75 6.53 -9.09 0.88
CA LEU A 75 6.64 -7.67 1.10
C LEU A 75 6.76 -6.94 -0.23
N SER A 76 6.11 -5.78 -0.32
CA SER A 76 6.27 -4.85 -1.44
C SER A 76 5.88 -3.43 -1.01
N ALA A 77 5.98 -2.46 -1.93
CA ALA A 77 5.65 -1.06 -1.64
C ALA A 77 4.17 -0.89 -1.25
N GLY A 78 3.92 -0.41 -0.03
CA GLY A 78 2.58 -0.27 0.55
C GLY A 78 1.73 0.76 -0.17
N MET A 79 0.56 0.37 -0.67
CA MET A 79 -0.27 1.25 -1.50
C MET A 79 -0.74 2.53 -0.79
N GLY A 80 -1.09 2.43 0.49
CA GLY A 80 -1.47 3.59 1.32
C GLY A 80 -0.32 4.58 1.48
N LEU A 81 0.87 4.08 1.73
CA LEU A 81 2.09 4.86 1.91
C LEU A 81 2.58 5.48 0.59
N ASN A 82 2.43 4.75 -0.53
CA ASN A 82 2.69 5.28 -1.88
C ASN A 82 1.78 6.48 -2.20
N ALA A 83 0.49 6.32 -1.90
CA ALA A 83 -0.50 7.36 -2.08
C ALA A 83 -0.22 8.58 -1.18
N TYR A 84 0.14 8.36 0.08
CA TYR A 84 0.55 9.42 1.00
C TYR A 84 1.80 10.15 0.49
N LEU A 85 2.82 9.42 0.02
CA LEU A 85 4.01 10.01 -0.58
C LEU A 85 3.65 10.90 -1.78
N ALA A 86 2.98 10.32 -2.78
CA ALA A 86 2.78 10.97 -4.06
C ALA A 86 1.76 12.12 -4.00
N TYR A 87 0.64 11.90 -3.35
CA TYR A 87 -0.48 12.85 -3.40
C TYR A 87 -0.50 13.81 -2.21
N THR A 88 -0.15 13.34 -1.00
CA THR A 88 -0.16 14.21 0.18
C THR A 88 1.16 14.97 0.31
N VAL A 89 2.30 14.27 0.46
CA VAL A 89 3.59 14.92 0.74
C VAL A 89 4.08 15.74 -0.46
N VAL A 90 4.03 15.15 -1.66
CA VAL A 90 4.48 15.85 -2.87
C VAL A 90 3.38 16.72 -3.45
N GLY A 91 2.18 16.16 -3.67
CA GLY A 91 1.10 16.86 -4.37
C GLY A 91 0.47 17.99 -3.57
N MET A 92 0.12 17.76 -2.29
CA MET A 92 -0.59 18.74 -1.46
C MET A 92 0.34 19.63 -0.65
N MET A 93 1.38 19.06 0.00
CA MET A 93 2.35 19.84 0.78
C MET A 93 3.41 20.53 -0.09
N GLY A 94 3.53 20.14 -1.38
CA GLY A 94 4.48 20.74 -2.32
C GLY A 94 5.93 20.38 -2.08
N TYR A 95 6.22 19.31 -1.32
CA TYR A 95 7.58 18.88 -1.06
C TYR A 95 8.12 18.05 -2.24
N HIS A 96 9.43 18.06 -2.42
CA HIS A 96 10.06 17.19 -3.38
C HIS A 96 10.01 15.72 -2.91
N TRP A 97 9.89 14.79 -3.84
CA TRP A 97 9.82 13.35 -3.54
C TRP A 97 11.06 12.81 -2.80
N GLN A 98 12.24 13.45 -2.96
CA GLN A 98 13.44 13.11 -2.21
C GLN A 98 13.27 13.33 -0.71
N VAL A 99 12.53 14.37 -0.31
CA VAL A 99 12.20 14.62 1.12
C VAL A 99 11.32 13.52 1.66
N ALA A 100 10.34 13.08 0.87
CA ALA A 100 9.46 11.99 1.25
C ALA A 100 10.22 10.67 1.39
N LEU A 101 11.14 10.37 0.45
CA LEU A 101 12.02 9.19 0.56
C LEU A 101 12.98 9.28 1.76
N LEU A 102 13.50 10.47 2.09
CA LEU A 102 14.30 10.65 3.29
C LEU A 102 13.47 10.39 4.56
N ALA A 103 12.21 10.83 4.58
CA ALA A 103 11.30 10.53 5.68
C ALA A 103 11.05 9.02 5.83
N VAL A 104 10.85 8.29 4.72
CA VAL A 104 10.73 6.84 4.68
C VAL A 104 12.04 6.16 5.15
N PHE A 105 13.21 6.68 4.77
CA PHE A 105 14.47 6.16 5.26
C PHE A 105 14.60 6.31 6.78
N VAL A 106 14.28 7.50 7.32
CA VAL A 106 14.32 7.77 8.77
C VAL A 106 13.30 6.90 9.51
N GLU A 107 12.10 6.75 8.96
CA GLU A 107 11.07 5.81 9.45
C GLU A 107 11.62 4.38 9.55
N GLY A 108 12.22 3.86 8.48
CA GLY A 108 12.82 2.54 8.45
C GLY A 108 13.89 2.34 9.52
N ILE A 109 14.78 3.32 9.72
CA ILE A 109 15.79 3.29 10.79
C ILE A 109 15.13 3.28 12.18
N ILE A 110 14.11 4.11 12.41
CA ILE A 110 13.35 4.10 13.66
C ILE A 110 12.73 2.73 13.90
N PHE A 111 12.13 2.11 12.88
CA PHE A 111 11.55 0.78 13.00
C PHE A 111 12.57 -0.32 13.22
N ILE A 112 13.78 -0.23 12.65
CA ILE A 112 14.88 -1.17 12.99
C ILE A 112 15.17 -1.07 14.49
N VAL A 113 15.32 0.13 15.04
CA VAL A 113 15.59 0.34 16.47
C VAL A 113 14.42 -0.16 17.33
N LEU A 114 13.18 0.13 16.95
CA LEU A 114 11.99 -0.31 17.69
C LEU A 114 11.77 -1.82 17.60
N SER A 115 12.15 -2.48 16.50
CA SER A 115 12.02 -3.93 16.32
C SER A 115 13.04 -4.73 17.14
N LEU A 116 14.16 -4.12 17.53
CA LEU A 116 15.10 -4.71 18.50
C LEU A 116 14.51 -4.78 19.91
N THR A 117 13.47 -4.00 20.18
CA THR A 117 12.74 -3.95 21.44
C THR A 117 11.29 -4.41 21.22
N ASN A 118 10.49 -4.52 22.29
CA ASN A 118 9.04 -4.82 22.17
C ASN A 118 8.20 -3.55 22.02
N VAL A 119 8.80 -2.41 21.75
CA VAL A 119 8.12 -1.10 21.75
C VAL A 119 7.15 -1.00 20.58
N ARG A 120 7.49 -1.53 19.40
CA ARG A 120 6.59 -1.50 18.21
C ARG A 120 5.28 -2.24 18.48
N GLU A 121 5.37 -3.43 19.10
CA GLU A 121 4.18 -4.21 19.52
C GLU A 121 3.39 -3.47 20.60
N ALA A 122 4.07 -2.91 21.60
CA ALA A 122 3.42 -2.18 22.69
C ALA A 122 2.69 -0.91 22.20
N ILE A 123 3.23 -0.20 21.21
CA ILE A 123 2.56 0.94 20.56
C ILE A 123 1.28 0.46 19.87
N PHE A 124 1.37 -0.61 19.09
CA PHE A 124 0.21 -1.17 18.41
C PHE A 124 -0.86 -1.60 19.41
N ASP A 125 -0.50 -2.32 20.47
CA ASP A 125 -1.44 -2.82 21.48
C ASP A 125 -2.11 -1.68 22.27
N ALA A 126 -1.44 -0.55 22.42
CA ALA A 126 -1.97 0.62 23.13
C ALA A 126 -3.12 1.31 22.40
N ILE A 127 -3.26 1.09 21.07
CA ILE A 127 -4.28 1.74 20.24
C ILE A 127 -5.56 0.90 20.24
N PRO A 128 -6.76 1.51 20.44
CA PRO A 128 -8.02 0.79 20.45
C PRO A 128 -8.31 0.02 19.17
N LEU A 129 -8.88 -1.19 19.30
CA LEU A 129 -9.12 -2.08 18.16
C LEU A 129 -10.02 -1.46 17.09
N ASN A 130 -11.09 -0.77 17.49
CA ASN A 130 -11.99 -0.11 16.54
C ASN A 130 -11.26 0.99 15.76
N LEU A 131 -10.35 1.73 16.40
CA LEU A 131 -9.57 2.75 15.71
C LEU A 131 -8.56 2.14 14.74
N LYS A 132 -7.88 1.04 15.10
CA LYS A 132 -7.00 0.28 14.18
C LYS A 132 -7.75 -0.13 12.92
N LYS A 133 -8.95 -0.70 13.09
CA LYS A 133 -9.83 -1.10 11.97
C LYS A 133 -10.30 0.11 11.17
N GLY A 134 -10.66 1.20 11.85
CA GLY A 134 -11.03 2.47 11.22
C GLY A 134 -9.92 3.02 10.33
N VAL A 135 -8.66 2.95 10.77
CA VAL A 135 -7.51 3.35 9.95
C VAL A 135 -7.41 2.50 8.68
N SER A 136 -7.50 1.17 8.79
CA SER A 136 -7.45 0.28 7.62
C SER A 136 -8.57 0.57 6.63
N VAL A 137 -9.80 0.74 7.10
CA VAL A 137 -10.97 1.10 6.27
C VAL A 137 -10.79 2.45 5.60
N GLY A 138 -10.32 3.45 6.37
CA GLY A 138 -10.08 4.81 5.86
C GLY A 138 -9.03 4.84 4.76
N ILE A 139 -7.90 4.14 4.95
CA ILE A 139 -6.86 3.95 3.91
C ILE A 139 -7.48 3.29 2.68
N GLY A 140 -8.29 2.25 2.86
CA GLY A 140 -8.95 1.57 1.74
C GLY A 140 -9.84 2.50 0.91
N ILE A 141 -10.71 3.29 1.56
CA ILE A 141 -11.57 4.26 0.87
C ILE A 141 -10.73 5.35 0.20
N PHE A 142 -9.65 5.83 0.83
CA PHE A 142 -8.75 6.82 0.26
C PHE A 142 -8.08 6.30 -1.02
N ILE A 143 -7.55 5.08 -1.01
CA ILE A 143 -6.97 4.44 -2.20
C ILE A 143 -8.01 4.25 -3.30
N ALA A 144 -9.23 3.81 -2.97
CA ALA A 144 -10.32 3.67 -3.93
C ALA A 144 -10.68 5.02 -4.56
N PHE A 145 -10.72 6.10 -3.77
CA PHE A 145 -10.98 7.45 -4.26
C PHE A 145 -9.91 7.93 -5.24
N ILE A 146 -8.62 7.67 -4.94
CA ILE A 146 -7.51 7.92 -5.89
C ILE A 146 -7.70 7.11 -7.17
N GLY A 147 -8.09 5.83 -7.06
CA GLY A 147 -8.38 4.99 -8.22
C GLY A 147 -9.48 5.58 -9.10
N LEU A 148 -10.58 6.07 -8.51
CA LEU A 148 -11.67 6.73 -9.24
C LEU A 148 -11.21 8.02 -9.95
N GLN A 149 -10.29 8.78 -9.34
CA GLN A 149 -9.70 9.97 -9.97
C GLN A 149 -8.73 9.62 -11.10
N ASN A 150 -7.87 8.61 -10.92
CA ASN A 150 -6.95 8.14 -11.96
C ASN A 150 -7.70 7.57 -13.17
N ALA A 151 -8.83 6.91 -12.94
CA ALA A 151 -9.77 6.47 -13.98
C ALA A 151 -10.50 7.63 -14.68
N LYS A 152 -10.35 8.87 -14.19
CA LYS A 152 -11.14 10.03 -14.60
C LYS A 152 -12.65 9.84 -14.42
N LEU A 153 -13.08 8.91 -13.58
CA LEU A 153 -14.48 8.71 -13.21
C LEU A 153 -14.96 9.80 -12.27
N VAL A 154 -14.13 10.19 -11.31
CA VAL A 154 -14.35 11.33 -10.42
C VAL A 154 -13.49 12.50 -10.89
N ILE A 155 -14.13 13.61 -11.17
CA ILE A 155 -13.49 14.85 -11.63
C ILE A 155 -13.85 16.02 -10.72
N GLY A 156 -13.00 17.06 -10.70
CA GLY A 156 -13.26 18.28 -9.93
C GLY A 156 -14.48 19.04 -10.45
N ASN A 157 -15.29 19.55 -9.53
CA ASN A 157 -16.46 20.37 -9.81
C ASN A 157 -16.48 21.58 -8.87
N LYS A 158 -16.68 22.78 -9.42
CA LYS A 158 -16.64 24.03 -8.65
C LYS A 158 -17.79 24.15 -7.63
N SER A 159 -18.92 23.50 -7.86
CA SER A 159 -20.10 23.61 -7.00
C SER A 159 -20.17 22.51 -5.95
N THR A 160 -19.76 21.29 -6.30
CA THR A 160 -19.90 20.09 -5.46
C THR A 160 -18.54 19.48 -5.05
N LEU A 161 -17.44 20.15 -5.35
CA LEU A 161 -16.04 19.73 -5.21
C LEU A 161 -15.69 18.59 -6.18
N VAL A 162 -16.51 17.56 -6.27
CA VAL A 162 -16.34 16.42 -7.18
C VAL A 162 -17.65 16.07 -7.88
N SER A 163 -17.54 15.50 -9.08
CA SER A 163 -18.66 14.97 -9.86
C SER A 163 -18.22 13.79 -10.70
N ILE A 164 -19.20 13.04 -11.24
CA ILE A 164 -18.93 12.02 -12.25
C ILE A 164 -18.52 12.67 -13.57
N THR A 165 -17.63 12.01 -14.30
CA THR A 165 -17.20 12.46 -15.65
C THR A 165 -18.37 12.45 -16.65
N ASN A 166 -18.23 13.27 -17.70
CA ASN A 166 -19.11 13.16 -18.87
C ASN A 166 -18.43 12.24 -19.91
N PHE A 167 -18.95 11.03 -20.06
CA PHE A 167 -18.37 10.02 -20.96
C PHE A 167 -18.44 10.37 -22.43
N THR A 168 -19.34 11.28 -22.83
CA THR A 168 -19.50 11.69 -24.25
C THR A 168 -18.58 12.86 -24.62
N LYS A 169 -18.16 13.65 -23.63
CA LYS A 169 -17.20 14.72 -23.85
C LYS A 169 -15.81 14.10 -24.05
N ASP A 170 -15.13 14.54 -25.10
CA ASP A 170 -13.78 14.02 -25.44
C ASP A 170 -13.75 12.48 -25.51
N PHE A 171 -14.79 11.89 -26.15
CA PHE A 171 -15.05 10.44 -26.14
C PHE A 171 -13.85 9.63 -26.58
N HIS A 172 -13.16 10.05 -27.65
CA HIS A 172 -12.03 9.30 -28.25
C HIS A 172 -10.73 9.32 -27.41
N THR A 173 -10.71 10.07 -26.30
CA THR A 173 -9.58 10.19 -25.36
C THR A 173 -10.05 9.90 -23.94
N ALA A 174 -10.46 10.93 -23.19
CA ALA A 174 -10.86 10.80 -21.77
C ALA A 174 -12.10 9.89 -21.58
N GLY A 175 -13.13 10.06 -22.41
CA GLY A 175 -14.38 9.31 -22.26
C GLY A 175 -14.19 7.80 -22.39
N ILE A 176 -13.50 7.37 -23.45
CA ILE A 176 -13.24 5.93 -23.66
C ILE A 176 -12.31 5.35 -22.59
N CYS A 177 -11.30 6.10 -22.12
CA CYS A 177 -10.42 5.66 -21.02
C CYS A 177 -11.23 5.42 -19.73
N SER A 178 -12.15 6.31 -19.40
CA SER A 178 -13.03 6.14 -18.23
C SER A 178 -13.96 4.94 -18.38
N LEU A 179 -14.50 4.68 -19.56
CA LEU A 179 -15.31 3.47 -19.83
C LEU A 179 -14.49 2.20 -19.73
N LEU A 180 -13.26 2.20 -20.28
CA LEU A 180 -12.33 1.08 -20.18
C LEU A 180 -11.96 0.77 -18.72
N ALA A 181 -11.81 1.79 -17.88
CA ALA A 181 -11.59 1.60 -16.44
C ALA A 181 -12.81 0.91 -15.78
N VAL A 182 -14.04 1.28 -16.13
CA VAL A 182 -15.26 0.61 -15.63
C VAL A 182 -15.31 -0.85 -16.10
N VAL A 183 -15.03 -1.11 -17.36
CA VAL A 183 -14.99 -2.47 -17.92
C VAL A 183 -13.90 -3.30 -17.21
N GLY A 184 -12.70 -2.73 -17.03
CA GLY A 184 -11.59 -3.37 -16.30
C GLY A 184 -11.94 -3.69 -14.86
N LEU A 185 -12.64 -2.78 -14.17
CA LEU A 185 -13.14 -3.01 -12.81
C LEU A 185 -14.14 -4.18 -12.77
N LEU A 186 -15.12 -4.21 -13.69
CA LEU A 186 -16.09 -5.29 -13.76
C LEU A 186 -15.43 -6.65 -14.02
N ILE A 187 -14.48 -6.70 -14.95
CA ILE A 187 -13.69 -7.93 -15.22
C ILE A 187 -12.96 -8.37 -13.96
N THR A 188 -12.26 -7.45 -13.28
CA THR A 188 -11.52 -7.74 -12.04
C THR A 188 -12.44 -8.30 -10.96
N VAL A 189 -13.61 -7.66 -10.74
CA VAL A 189 -14.60 -8.10 -9.74
C VAL A 189 -15.16 -9.48 -10.08
N ILE A 190 -15.51 -9.73 -11.34
CA ILE A 190 -16.01 -11.05 -11.77
C ILE A 190 -14.97 -12.15 -11.53
N LEU A 191 -13.71 -11.89 -11.91
CA LEU A 191 -12.62 -12.84 -11.70
C LEU A 191 -12.34 -13.07 -10.21
N TYR A 192 -12.42 -12.00 -9.41
CA TYR A 192 -12.26 -12.08 -7.96
C TYR A 192 -13.36 -12.94 -7.31
N ILE A 193 -14.64 -12.72 -7.68
CA ILE A 193 -15.78 -13.52 -7.20
C ILE A 193 -15.61 -14.99 -7.58
N LYS A 194 -15.08 -15.26 -8.80
CA LYS A 194 -14.78 -16.61 -9.26
C LYS A 194 -13.51 -17.22 -8.63
N LYS A 195 -12.86 -16.50 -7.71
CA LYS A 195 -11.64 -16.91 -7.00
C LYS A 195 -10.47 -17.25 -7.95
N VAL A 196 -10.37 -16.54 -9.08
CA VAL A 196 -9.25 -16.69 -10.01
C VAL A 196 -8.00 -16.04 -9.41
N PRO A 197 -6.90 -16.79 -9.20
CA PRO A 197 -5.64 -16.22 -8.72
C PRO A 197 -5.13 -15.14 -9.67
N GLY A 198 -4.64 -14.01 -9.12
CA GLY A 198 -4.17 -12.88 -9.93
C GLY A 198 -5.28 -12.09 -10.64
N SER A 199 -6.53 -12.19 -10.17
CA SER A 199 -7.70 -11.49 -10.75
C SER A 199 -7.44 -10.00 -11.01
N ILE A 200 -6.73 -9.31 -10.11
CA ILE A 200 -6.41 -7.89 -10.25
C ILE A 200 -5.46 -7.67 -11.44
N LEU A 201 -4.37 -8.43 -11.53
CA LEU A 201 -3.44 -8.34 -12.66
C LEU A 201 -4.11 -8.69 -13.99
N ILE A 202 -4.90 -9.77 -14.01
CA ILE A 202 -5.64 -10.18 -15.21
C ILE A 202 -6.62 -9.09 -15.65
N GLY A 203 -7.29 -8.43 -14.70
CA GLY A 203 -8.18 -7.30 -14.96
C GLY A 203 -7.46 -6.11 -15.57
N ILE A 204 -6.27 -5.76 -15.06
CA ILE A 204 -5.41 -4.72 -15.62
C ILE A 204 -5.04 -5.06 -17.09
N LEU A 205 -4.53 -6.27 -17.32
CA LEU A 205 -4.11 -6.70 -18.64
C LEU A 205 -5.29 -6.76 -19.62
N ALA A 206 -6.45 -7.24 -19.16
CA ALA A 206 -7.65 -7.28 -19.99
C ALA A 206 -8.12 -5.88 -20.39
N ALA A 207 -8.18 -4.93 -19.42
CA ALA A 207 -8.53 -3.53 -19.72
C ALA A 207 -7.54 -2.90 -20.73
N TRP A 208 -6.26 -3.17 -20.57
CA TRP A 208 -5.22 -2.69 -21.48
C TRP A 208 -5.35 -3.27 -22.88
N VAL A 209 -5.54 -4.60 -23.00
CA VAL A 209 -5.75 -5.27 -24.29
C VAL A 209 -7.00 -4.73 -25.00
N ILE A 210 -8.12 -4.57 -24.28
CA ILE A 210 -9.32 -3.97 -24.84
C ILE A 210 -9.05 -2.53 -25.30
N GLY A 211 -8.25 -1.75 -24.54
CA GLY A 211 -7.82 -0.42 -24.93
C GLY A 211 -7.00 -0.42 -26.22
N MET A 212 -6.05 -1.37 -26.40
CA MET A 212 -5.30 -1.54 -27.64
C MET A 212 -6.22 -1.87 -28.83
N LEU A 213 -7.23 -2.73 -28.61
CA LEU A 213 -8.25 -3.00 -29.63
C LEU A 213 -9.05 -1.74 -30.00
N CYS A 214 -9.41 -0.92 -29.02
CA CYS A 214 -10.07 0.37 -29.25
C CYS A 214 -9.16 1.32 -30.05
N GLN A 215 -7.85 1.28 -29.84
CA GLN A 215 -6.90 2.08 -30.65
C GLN A 215 -6.83 1.60 -32.11
N ILE A 216 -6.81 0.27 -32.35
CA ILE A 216 -6.82 -0.29 -33.71
C ILE A 216 -8.11 0.08 -34.44
N THR A 217 -9.26 0.06 -33.78
CA THR A 217 -10.55 0.39 -34.37
C THR A 217 -10.84 1.89 -34.48
N GLY A 218 -9.94 2.77 -34.01
CA GLY A 218 -10.12 4.22 -34.03
C GLY A 218 -11.11 4.75 -32.98
N ILE A 219 -11.57 3.90 -32.06
CA ILE A 219 -12.41 4.31 -30.92
C ILE A 219 -11.58 5.12 -29.93
N TYR A 220 -10.35 4.68 -29.62
CA TYR A 220 -9.36 5.45 -28.90
C TYR A 220 -8.37 6.08 -29.90
N VAL A 221 -8.19 7.39 -29.82
CA VAL A 221 -7.25 8.12 -30.68
C VAL A 221 -6.20 8.80 -29.81
N PRO A 222 -4.91 8.44 -29.95
CA PRO A 222 -3.85 9.10 -29.20
C PRO A 222 -3.80 10.60 -29.51
N ASP A 223 -3.70 11.43 -28.47
CA ASP A 223 -3.50 12.86 -28.55
C ASP A 223 -2.39 13.30 -27.59
N PHE A 224 -1.20 13.47 -28.11
CA PHE A 224 -0.02 13.86 -27.34
C PHE A 224 -0.14 15.22 -26.66
N LYS A 225 -0.98 16.14 -27.22
CA LYS A 225 -1.17 17.47 -26.64
C LYS A 225 -1.96 17.44 -25.35
N THR A 226 -2.86 16.47 -25.20
CA THR A 226 -3.71 16.29 -24.03
C THR A 226 -3.21 15.16 -23.12
N GLY A 227 -2.04 14.57 -23.42
CA GLY A 227 -1.40 13.55 -22.59
C GLY A 227 -1.90 12.13 -22.80
N TYR A 228 -2.58 11.85 -23.92
CA TYR A 228 -3.01 10.51 -24.29
C TYR A 228 -2.05 9.91 -25.32
N TYR A 229 -1.26 8.92 -24.87
CA TYR A 229 -0.23 8.28 -25.66
C TYR A 229 -0.74 6.97 -26.31
N SER A 230 0.07 6.41 -27.22
CA SER A 230 -0.19 5.08 -27.76
C SER A 230 -0.23 4.03 -26.66
N LEU A 231 -1.21 3.13 -26.73
CA LEU A 231 -1.41 2.05 -25.76
C LEU A 231 -0.54 0.82 -26.07
N PHE A 232 0.17 0.80 -27.22
CA PHE A 232 1.03 -0.33 -27.59
C PHE A 232 2.34 -0.26 -26.80
N PRO A 233 2.75 -1.36 -26.15
CA PRO A 233 4.02 -1.44 -25.46
C PRO A 233 5.19 -1.41 -26.45
N THR A 234 6.28 -0.80 -26.03
CA THR A 234 7.57 -0.93 -26.72
C THR A 234 8.29 -2.16 -26.15
N PHE A 235 8.56 -3.15 -26.97
CA PHE A 235 9.36 -4.31 -26.58
C PHE A 235 10.84 -3.92 -26.61
N ALA A 236 11.30 -3.26 -25.55
CA ALA A 236 12.70 -2.90 -25.35
C ALA A 236 13.26 -3.71 -24.17
N MET A 237 14.58 -3.85 -24.14
CA MET A 237 15.25 -4.36 -22.93
C MET A 237 15.19 -3.30 -21.83
N THR A 238 15.10 -3.77 -20.59
CA THR A 238 15.11 -2.88 -19.42
C THR A 238 16.42 -2.11 -19.35
N ASP A 239 16.31 -0.80 -19.26
CA ASP A 239 17.45 0.07 -19.01
C ASP A 239 17.71 0.16 -17.49
N PHE A 240 18.63 -0.66 -17.02
CA PHE A 240 19.01 -0.68 -15.60
C PHE A 240 19.72 0.59 -15.13
N SER A 241 20.24 1.42 -16.04
CA SER A 241 20.88 2.69 -15.66
C SER A 241 19.87 3.68 -15.06
N LYS A 242 18.60 3.52 -15.40
CA LYS A 242 17.48 4.30 -14.85
C LYS A 242 17.37 4.22 -13.33
N LEU A 243 17.78 3.12 -12.71
CA LEU A 243 17.82 3.01 -11.26
C LEU A 243 18.65 4.14 -10.62
N GLY A 244 19.68 4.63 -11.30
CA GLY A 244 20.50 5.77 -10.86
C GLY A 244 19.73 7.09 -10.71
N GLU A 245 18.55 7.22 -11.32
CA GLU A 245 17.70 8.41 -11.18
C GLU A 245 17.02 8.50 -9.81
N THR A 246 16.88 7.36 -9.09
CA THR A 246 16.26 7.31 -7.77
C THR A 246 17.20 6.82 -6.68
N PHE A 247 18.20 6.00 -7.01
CA PHE A 247 19.14 5.42 -6.06
C PHE A 247 19.92 6.48 -5.27
N GLY A 248 19.81 6.45 -3.95
CA GLY A 248 20.49 7.37 -3.02
C GLY A 248 19.99 8.82 -3.09
N LYS A 249 18.97 9.10 -3.87
CA LYS A 249 18.44 10.47 -4.00
C LYS A 249 17.76 10.99 -2.74
N CYS A 250 17.33 10.12 -1.84
CA CYS A 250 16.82 10.50 -0.53
C CYS A 250 17.82 11.34 0.28
N PHE A 251 19.14 11.20 0.05
CA PHE A 251 20.19 11.96 0.73
C PHE A 251 20.60 13.26 0.01
N GLN A 252 20.02 13.55 -1.15
CA GLN A 252 20.44 14.67 -2.02
C GLN A 252 19.52 15.90 -1.92
N TYR A 253 18.83 16.09 -0.81
CA TYR A 253 17.92 17.22 -0.64
C TYR A 253 18.23 18.03 0.62
N ASP A 254 18.12 19.36 0.52
CA ASP A 254 18.30 20.30 1.63
C ASP A 254 17.01 20.40 2.49
N LEU A 255 17.06 19.86 3.70
CA LEU A 255 15.96 19.92 4.67
C LEU A 255 15.65 21.36 5.15
N GLY A 256 16.58 22.30 4.99
CA GLY A 256 16.38 23.69 5.40
C GLY A 256 15.15 24.35 4.74
N LYS A 257 14.75 23.87 3.57
CA LYS A 257 13.58 24.38 2.83
C LYS A 257 12.25 23.83 3.35
N VAL A 258 12.24 22.72 4.09
CA VAL A 258 11.03 22.05 4.61
C VAL A 258 10.74 22.48 6.05
N GLY A 259 11.78 22.76 6.81
CA GLY A 259 11.70 22.97 8.25
C GLY A 259 11.64 21.66 9.04
N ILE A 260 12.39 21.61 10.13
CA ILE A 260 12.57 20.37 10.92
C ILE A 260 11.25 19.85 11.51
N PHE A 261 10.35 20.70 11.95
CA PHE A 261 9.06 20.30 12.54
C PHE A 261 8.14 19.65 11.49
N ASN A 262 8.06 20.22 10.29
CA ASN A 262 7.27 19.64 9.19
C ASN A 262 7.84 18.30 8.77
N PHE A 263 9.16 18.18 8.69
CA PHE A 263 9.81 16.91 8.37
C PHE A 263 9.51 15.84 9.43
N ILE A 264 9.60 16.17 10.72
CA ILE A 264 9.23 15.25 11.80
C ILE A 264 7.77 14.83 11.70
N ALA A 265 6.86 15.74 11.37
CA ALA A 265 5.45 15.43 11.19
C ALA A 265 5.23 14.43 10.02
N VAL A 266 5.96 14.59 8.91
CA VAL A 266 5.92 13.65 7.77
C VAL A 266 6.46 12.28 8.18
N VAL A 267 7.61 12.21 8.87
CA VAL A 267 8.19 10.95 9.38
C VAL A 267 7.22 10.23 10.30
N LEU A 268 6.63 10.94 11.27
CA LEU A 268 5.65 10.35 12.19
C LEU A 268 4.41 9.84 11.44
N SER A 269 3.98 10.54 10.41
CA SER A 269 2.84 10.10 9.60
C SER A 269 3.13 8.79 8.86
N PHE A 270 4.30 8.66 8.22
CA PHE A 270 4.74 7.41 7.61
C PHE A 270 4.80 6.30 8.65
N LEU A 271 5.45 6.56 9.79
CA LEU A 271 5.62 5.61 10.88
C LEU A 271 4.28 5.05 11.40
N PHE A 272 3.27 5.92 11.59
CA PHE A 272 1.96 5.45 12.03
C PHE A 272 1.23 4.67 10.96
N VAL A 273 1.24 5.13 9.70
CA VAL A 273 0.57 4.43 8.61
C VAL A 273 1.18 3.04 8.43
N ASP A 274 2.51 2.92 8.39
CA ASP A 274 3.20 1.63 8.26
C ASP A 274 2.95 0.70 9.46
N LEU A 275 2.98 1.25 10.67
CA LEU A 275 2.67 0.47 11.88
C LEU A 275 1.31 -0.22 11.79
N PHE A 276 0.28 0.50 11.32
CA PHE A 276 -1.06 -0.05 11.18
C PHE A 276 -1.15 -1.03 10.02
N ASP A 277 -0.52 -0.72 8.90
CA ASP A 277 -0.57 -1.55 7.70
C ASP A 277 0.15 -2.89 7.93
N THR A 278 1.39 -2.84 8.38
CA THR A 278 2.21 -4.04 8.62
C THR A 278 1.64 -4.93 9.73
N LEU A 279 1.38 -4.37 10.93
CA LEU A 279 0.88 -5.19 12.03
C LEU A 279 -0.55 -5.69 11.78
N GLY A 280 -1.41 -4.85 11.19
CA GLY A 280 -2.75 -5.25 10.80
C GLY A 280 -2.73 -6.40 9.81
N THR A 281 -1.86 -6.34 8.81
CA THR A 281 -1.69 -7.39 7.79
C THR A 281 -1.09 -8.66 8.38
N LEU A 282 0.02 -8.56 9.15
CA LEU A 282 0.66 -9.71 9.78
C LEU A 282 -0.33 -10.48 10.66
N VAL A 283 -1.05 -9.79 11.54
CA VAL A 283 -2.04 -10.42 12.42
C VAL A 283 -3.22 -10.98 11.62
N GLY A 284 -3.74 -10.22 10.66
CA GLY A 284 -4.89 -10.62 9.85
C GLY A 284 -4.62 -11.87 9.00
N VAL A 285 -3.48 -11.93 8.30
CA VAL A 285 -3.09 -13.08 7.48
C VAL A 285 -2.76 -14.27 8.36
N SER A 286 -2.03 -14.06 9.46
CA SER A 286 -1.67 -15.13 10.42
C SER A 286 -2.89 -15.77 11.07
N THR A 287 -3.91 -14.96 11.40
CA THR A 287 -5.18 -15.46 11.95
C THR A 287 -5.88 -16.38 10.95
N LYS A 288 -6.01 -15.92 9.69
CA LYS A 288 -6.62 -16.74 8.62
C LYS A 288 -5.81 -17.99 8.31
N ALA A 289 -4.50 -17.94 8.50
CA ALA A 289 -3.56 -19.02 8.27
C ALA A 289 -3.53 -20.07 9.41
N GLY A 290 -4.14 -19.77 10.56
CA GLY A 290 -4.04 -20.61 11.76
C GLY A 290 -2.60 -20.67 12.32
N MET A 291 -1.81 -19.60 12.13
CA MET A 291 -0.40 -19.53 12.54
C MET A 291 -0.19 -18.90 13.93
N LEU A 292 -1.26 -18.46 14.58
CA LEU A 292 -1.19 -17.90 15.93
C LEU A 292 -1.01 -19.03 16.95
N ASN A 293 -0.21 -18.76 17.99
CA ASN A 293 -0.09 -19.67 19.13
C ASN A 293 -1.33 -19.59 20.03
N GLU A 294 -1.36 -20.39 21.12
CA GLU A 294 -2.47 -20.44 22.09
C GLU A 294 -2.73 -19.10 22.76
N GLU A 295 -1.73 -18.21 22.81
CA GLU A 295 -1.85 -16.86 23.36
C GLU A 295 -2.36 -15.84 22.31
N GLY A 296 -2.66 -16.28 21.07
CA GLY A 296 -3.08 -15.40 19.96
C GLY A 296 -1.94 -14.56 19.35
N LYS A 297 -0.68 -14.93 19.59
CA LYS A 297 0.50 -14.24 19.07
C LYS A 297 1.11 -15.00 17.90
N LEU A 298 1.66 -14.27 16.94
CA LEU A 298 2.41 -14.85 15.80
C LEU A 298 3.83 -15.23 16.23
N PRO A 299 4.21 -16.52 16.19
CA PRO A 299 5.60 -16.93 16.34
C PRO A 299 6.45 -16.28 15.23
N GLY A 300 7.60 -15.71 15.59
CA GLY A 300 8.47 -15.03 14.61
C GLY A 300 8.06 -13.60 14.25
N ILE A 301 7.17 -12.95 15.00
CA ILE A 301 6.74 -11.57 14.72
C ILE A 301 7.93 -10.59 14.74
N LYS A 302 8.87 -10.71 15.68
CA LYS A 302 10.04 -9.82 15.77
C LYS A 302 10.94 -9.87 14.52
N PRO A 303 11.42 -11.04 14.04
CA PRO A 303 12.15 -11.09 12.79
C PRO A 303 11.30 -10.68 11.58
N ALA A 304 9.98 -10.88 11.60
CA ALA A 304 9.09 -10.38 10.55
C ALA A 304 9.05 -8.84 10.52
N LEU A 305 8.91 -8.19 11.67
CA LEU A 305 8.95 -6.73 11.80
C LEU A 305 10.33 -6.16 11.46
N MET A 306 11.41 -6.89 11.75
CA MET A 306 12.76 -6.51 11.35
C MET A 306 12.93 -6.60 9.83
N ALA A 307 12.41 -7.65 9.17
CA ALA A 307 12.45 -7.78 7.71
C ALA A 307 11.72 -6.62 7.02
N ASP A 308 10.57 -6.22 7.55
CA ASP A 308 9.78 -5.08 7.10
C ASP A 308 10.59 -3.76 7.22
N ALA A 309 11.19 -3.51 8.38
CA ALA A 309 11.99 -2.30 8.63
C ALA A 309 13.23 -2.22 7.72
N VAL A 310 13.93 -3.35 7.51
CA VAL A 310 15.07 -3.44 6.59
C VAL A 310 14.64 -3.19 5.15
N ALA A 311 13.48 -3.77 4.74
CA ALA A 311 12.92 -3.59 3.41
C ALA A 311 12.54 -2.12 3.15
N THR A 312 11.90 -1.45 4.11
CA THR A 312 11.55 -0.03 4.06
C THR A 312 12.80 0.84 3.91
N THR A 313 13.82 0.60 4.75
CA THR A 313 15.08 1.35 4.69
C THR A 313 15.77 1.15 3.33
N ALA A 314 15.86 -0.09 2.84
CA ALA A 314 16.46 -0.40 1.53
C ALA A 314 15.62 0.20 0.39
N GLY A 315 14.29 0.13 0.47
CA GLY A 315 13.35 0.70 -0.48
C GLY A 315 13.53 2.20 -0.65
N ALA A 316 13.64 2.95 0.44
CA ALA A 316 13.90 4.38 0.42
C ALA A 316 15.22 4.75 -0.27
N VAL A 317 16.30 3.98 -0.03
CA VAL A 317 17.60 4.18 -0.70
C VAL A 317 17.52 3.84 -2.19
N LEU A 318 16.81 2.78 -2.55
CA LEU A 318 16.61 2.38 -3.96
C LEU A 318 15.72 3.36 -4.72
N GLY A 319 14.78 4.03 -4.05
CA GLY A 319 13.86 4.99 -4.65
C GLY A 319 12.44 4.47 -4.81
N THR A 320 11.97 3.65 -3.87
CA THR A 320 10.56 3.31 -3.71
C THR A 320 10.08 3.72 -2.32
N SER A 321 8.77 3.74 -2.10
CA SER A 321 8.15 4.06 -0.82
C SER A 321 8.34 2.94 0.20
N THR A 322 7.76 3.12 1.40
CA THR A 322 7.74 2.12 2.49
C THR A 322 7.32 0.76 1.97
N VAL A 323 8.11 -0.27 2.33
CA VAL A 323 7.87 -1.66 1.93
C VAL A 323 7.22 -2.40 3.09
N THR A 324 5.99 -2.89 2.89
CA THR A 324 5.17 -3.53 3.93
C THR A 324 4.76 -4.94 3.55
N THR A 325 4.28 -5.71 4.53
CA THR A 325 3.71 -7.03 4.29
C THR A 325 2.33 -6.93 3.61
N PHE A 326 2.11 -7.71 2.57
CA PHE A 326 0.89 -7.68 1.76
C PHE A 326 -0.17 -8.71 2.20
N VAL A 327 -1.44 -8.26 2.25
CA VAL A 327 -2.62 -9.12 2.58
C VAL A 327 -2.79 -10.24 1.57
N GLU A 328 -2.38 -10.04 0.32
CA GLU A 328 -2.41 -11.03 -0.77
C GLU A 328 -1.57 -12.27 -0.46
N SER A 329 -0.65 -12.20 0.50
CA SER A 329 0.06 -13.38 1.04
C SER A 329 -0.91 -14.46 1.53
N SER A 330 -2.14 -14.08 1.90
CA SER A 330 -3.22 -15.02 2.24
C SER A 330 -3.57 -15.97 1.11
N SER A 331 -3.34 -15.59 -0.16
CA SER A 331 -3.58 -16.44 -1.33
C SER A 331 -2.59 -17.60 -1.40
N GLY A 332 -1.31 -17.35 -1.12
CA GLY A 332 -0.30 -18.40 -1.02
C GLY A 332 -0.53 -19.31 0.17
N VAL A 333 -0.92 -18.76 1.31
CA VAL A 333 -1.31 -19.53 2.48
C VAL A 333 -2.51 -20.44 2.16
N ALA A 334 -3.53 -19.93 1.47
CA ALA A 334 -4.68 -20.72 1.02
C ALA A 334 -4.28 -21.81 0.01
N ALA A 335 -3.22 -21.59 -0.79
CA ALA A 335 -2.64 -22.59 -1.67
C ALA A 335 -1.76 -23.63 -0.96
N GLY A 336 -1.61 -23.52 0.36
CA GLY A 336 -0.87 -24.47 1.20
C GLY A 336 0.51 -24.01 1.65
N GLY A 337 0.91 -22.75 1.36
CA GLY A 337 2.16 -22.15 1.85
C GLY A 337 2.14 -22.01 3.37
N ARG A 338 3.22 -22.42 4.01
CA ARG A 338 3.36 -22.44 5.47
C ARG A 338 4.70 -21.93 5.96
N THR A 339 5.67 -21.81 5.06
CA THR A 339 7.07 -21.53 5.42
C THR A 339 7.65 -20.39 4.58
N GLY A 340 8.81 -19.93 4.98
CA GLY A 340 9.56 -18.90 4.25
C GLY A 340 9.95 -19.29 2.83
N LEU A 341 9.86 -20.57 2.44
CA LEU A 341 10.14 -20.99 1.05
C LEU A 341 9.13 -20.37 0.09
N THR A 342 7.85 -20.26 0.47
CA THR A 342 6.82 -19.52 -0.29
C THR A 342 7.26 -18.07 -0.55
N ALA A 343 7.73 -17.37 0.48
CA ALA A 343 8.24 -16.00 0.35
C ALA A 343 9.47 -15.94 -0.57
N VAL A 344 10.43 -16.83 -0.39
CA VAL A 344 11.65 -16.88 -1.22
C VAL A 344 11.31 -17.04 -2.71
N VAL A 345 10.39 -17.92 -3.06
CA VAL A 345 9.95 -18.10 -4.46
C VAL A 345 9.34 -16.81 -5.01
N SER A 346 8.45 -16.19 -4.26
CA SER A 346 7.83 -14.90 -4.67
C SER A 346 8.88 -13.79 -4.83
N GLY A 347 9.84 -13.71 -3.90
CA GLY A 347 10.94 -12.74 -3.97
C GLY A 347 11.75 -12.87 -5.26
N PHE A 348 12.13 -14.09 -5.65
CA PHE A 348 12.84 -14.30 -6.91
C PHE A 348 12.00 -13.93 -8.14
N LEU A 349 10.68 -14.12 -8.10
CA LEU A 349 9.81 -13.69 -9.20
C LEU A 349 9.76 -12.16 -9.30
N PHE A 350 9.79 -11.42 -8.18
CA PHE A 350 9.97 -9.96 -8.21
C PHE A 350 11.30 -9.56 -8.84
N LEU A 351 12.39 -10.23 -8.50
CA LEU A 351 13.70 -9.94 -9.10
C LEU A 351 13.70 -10.21 -10.62
N ILE A 352 13.12 -11.31 -11.07
CA ILE A 352 12.99 -11.63 -12.50
C ILE A 352 12.13 -10.57 -13.22
N SER A 353 11.14 -10.00 -12.54
CA SER A 353 10.26 -8.97 -13.13
C SER A 353 11.00 -7.69 -13.52
N THR A 354 12.20 -7.43 -12.98
CA THR A 354 13.07 -6.31 -13.41
C THR A 354 13.38 -6.35 -14.91
N LEU A 355 13.46 -7.55 -15.50
CA LEU A 355 13.73 -7.73 -16.92
C LEU A 355 12.59 -7.25 -17.82
N PHE A 356 11.39 -7.13 -17.29
CA PHE A 356 10.15 -6.78 -18.00
C PHE A 356 9.66 -5.35 -17.68
N ALA A 357 10.53 -4.48 -17.17
CA ALA A 357 10.15 -3.14 -16.77
C ALA A 357 9.43 -2.34 -17.88
N PRO A 358 9.89 -2.34 -19.16
CA PRO A 358 9.20 -1.60 -20.21
C PRO A 358 7.76 -2.07 -20.47
N LEU A 359 7.46 -3.34 -20.21
CA LEU A 359 6.11 -3.88 -20.34
C LEU A 359 5.19 -3.34 -19.24
N PHE A 360 5.65 -3.37 -17.99
CA PHE A 360 4.84 -2.91 -16.86
C PHE A 360 4.64 -1.39 -16.85
N THR A 361 5.65 -0.62 -17.23
CA THR A 361 5.56 0.85 -17.28
C THR A 361 4.74 1.37 -18.45
N ALA A 362 4.50 0.55 -19.48
CA ALA A 362 3.61 0.88 -20.59
C ALA A 362 2.13 0.79 -20.26
N ILE A 363 1.77 0.16 -19.12
CA ILE A 363 0.37 -0.01 -18.72
C ILE A 363 -0.24 1.34 -18.36
N PRO A 364 -1.32 1.79 -19.04
CA PRO A 364 -1.90 3.11 -18.83
C PRO A 364 -2.68 3.19 -17.51
N SER A 365 -2.82 4.43 -16.98
CA SER A 365 -3.47 4.69 -15.70
C SER A 365 -4.93 4.20 -15.63
N PHE A 366 -5.69 4.26 -16.73
CA PHE A 366 -7.06 3.73 -16.75
C PHE A 366 -7.12 2.22 -16.54
N ALA A 367 -6.08 1.49 -16.92
CA ALA A 367 -6.00 0.04 -16.71
C ALA A 367 -5.53 -0.30 -15.27
N THR A 368 -4.69 0.53 -14.65
CA THR A 368 -4.25 0.34 -13.26
C THR A 368 -5.26 0.83 -12.22
N ALA A 369 -6.10 1.80 -12.55
CA ALA A 369 -7.09 2.38 -11.66
C ALA A 369 -8.07 1.36 -11.04
N PRO A 370 -8.60 0.35 -11.78
CA PRO A 370 -9.42 -0.72 -11.21
C PRO A 370 -8.75 -1.48 -10.07
N ALA A 371 -7.42 -1.62 -10.12
CA ALA A 371 -6.67 -2.29 -9.05
C ALA A 371 -6.73 -1.48 -7.75
N LEU A 372 -6.55 -0.15 -7.82
CA LEU A 372 -6.66 0.73 -6.66
C LEU A 372 -8.06 0.66 -6.03
N ILE A 373 -9.11 0.67 -6.84
CA ILE A 373 -10.49 0.55 -6.37
C ILE A 373 -10.70 -0.80 -5.69
N MET A 374 -10.16 -1.87 -6.27
CA MET A 374 -10.31 -3.22 -5.74
C MET A 374 -9.52 -3.43 -4.44
N VAL A 375 -8.29 -2.91 -4.34
CA VAL A 375 -7.50 -2.90 -3.09
C VAL A 375 -8.26 -2.14 -2.00
N GLY A 376 -8.83 -0.99 -2.33
CA GLY A 376 -9.68 -0.24 -1.41
C GLY A 376 -10.87 -1.07 -0.89
N PHE A 377 -11.53 -1.83 -1.76
CA PHE A 377 -12.61 -2.73 -1.37
C PHE A 377 -12.13 -3.84 -0.42
N LEU A 378 -10.97 -4.43 -0.67
CA LEU A 378 -10.40 -5.48 0.19
C LEU A 378 -10.11 -4.96 1.61
N MET A 379 -9.58 -3.74 1.71
CA MET A 379 -9.32 -3.10 3.01
C MET A 379 -10.62 -2.65 3.71
N PHE A 380 -11.64 -2.26 2.94
CA PHE A 380 -12.95 -1.87 3.47
C PHE A 380 -13.64 -3.00 4.24
N GLY A 381 -13.34 -4.25 3.93
CA GLY A 381 -13.89 -5.41 4.63
C GLY A 381 -13.72 -5.38 6.16
N ALA A 382 -12.71 -4.68 6.69
CA ALA A 382 -12.50 -4.53 8.14
C ALA A 382 -13.60 -3.73 8.85
N ILE A 383 -14.50 -3.06 8.13
CA ILE A 383 -15.64 -2.31 8.70
C ILE A 383 -16.62 -3.22 9.43
N SER A 384 -16.79 -4.47 8.96
CA SER A 384 -17.69 -5.43 9.59
C SER A 384 -17.30 -5.79 11.03
N ASP A 385 -16.06 -5.56 11.38
CA ASP A 385 -15.51 -5.86 12.69
C ASP A 385 -15.58 -4.66 13.65
N ILE A 386 -15.97 -3.47 13.19
CA ILE A 386 -16.17 -2.29 14.02
C ILE A 386 -17.53 -2.39 14.68
N LYS A 387 -17.56 -2.31 16.02
CA LYS A 387 -18.81 -2.39 16.80
C LYS A 387 -19.43 -1.00 16.95
N PHE A 388 -20.51 -0.75 16.21
CA PHE A 388 -21.33 0.46 16.29
C PHE A 388 -22.52 0.26 17.25
N THR A 389 -22.25 -0.01 18.54
CA THR A 389 -23.26 -0.22 19.58
C THR A 389 -23.25 0.95 20.57
N ASP A 390 -24.37 1.22 21.24
CA ASP A 390 -24.54 2.39 22.13
C ASP A 390 -23.52 2.44 23.28
N ASP A 391 -23.14 1.30 23.81
CA ASP A 391 -22.12 1.15 24.86
C ASP A 391 -20.69 1.43 24.34
N ASN A 392 -20.50 1.37 23.02
CA ASN A 392 -19.18 1.49 22.36
C ASN A 392 -19.00 2.77 21.50
N MET A 393 -19.92 3.74 21.60
CA MET A 393 -19.88 4.96 20.78
C MET A 393 -18.61 5.78 20.97
N THR A 394 -17.99 5.77 22.17
CA THR A 394 -16.72 6.46 22.42
C THR A 394 -15.52 5.90 21.67
N GLU A 395 -15.65 4.72 21.06
CA GLU A 395 -14.67 4.10 20.16
C GLU A 395 -15.15 4.11 18.70
N ALA A 396 -16.45 3.91 18.46
CA ALA A 396 -17.03 3.84 17.12
C ALA A 396 -17.02 5.18 16.40
N VAL A 397 -17.38 6.28 17.10
CA VAL A 397 -17.37 7.63 16.51
C VAL A 397 -15.95 8.06 16.09
N PRO A 398 -14.89 7.91 16.89
CA PRO A 398 -13.51 8.17 16.44
C PRO A 398 -13.10 7.35 15.23
N ALA A 399 -13.46 6.07 15.19
CA ALA A 399 -13.18 5.21 14.02
C ALA A 399 -13.90 5.74 12.75
N TYR A 400 -15.18 6.12 12.89
CA TYR A 400 -15.95 6.72 11.78
C TYR A 400 -15.32 8.03 11.30
N LEU A 401 -14.95 8.93 12.22
CA LEU A 401 -14.30 10.21 11.88
C LEU A 401 -12.95 9.98 11.16
N CYS A 402 -12.18 9.00 11.62
CA CYS A 402 -10.94 8.59 10.97
C CYS A 402 -11.19 8.13 9.52
N ILE A 403 -12.21 7.28 9.32
CA ILE A 403 -12.58 6.73 8.01
C ILE A 403 -12.94 7.82 7.02
N ILE A 404 -13.83 8.74 7.38
CA ILE A 404 -14.32 9.77 6.45
C ILE A 404 -13.31 10.89 6.21
N ALA A 405 -12.47 11.21 7.21
CA ALA A 405 -11.49 12.28 7.09
C ALA A 405 -10.41 11.97 6.05
N MET A 406 -9.96 10.71 5.93
CA MET A 406 -8.88 10.35 5.00
C MET A 406 -9.17 10.72 3.54
N PRO A 407 -10.27 10.29 2.92
CA PRO A 407 -10.58 10.68 1.54
C PRO A 407 -11.00 12.15 1.41
N LEU A 408 -11.71 12.72 2.39
CA LEU A 408 -12.20 14.10 2.31
C LEU A 408 -11.09 15.14 2.47
N PHE A 409 -10.11 14.89 3.33
CA PHE A 409 -8.94 15.77 3.50
C PHE A 409 -7.77 15.37 2.61
N TYR A 410 -7.95 14.32 1.82
CA TYR A 410 -6.92 13.78 0.93
C TYR A 410 -5.62 13.43 1.68
N SER A 411 -5.74 12.95 2.93
CA SER A 411 -4.61 12.69 3.82
C SER A 411 -4.91 11.60 4.85
N ILE A 412 -4.12 10.54 4.82
CA ILE A 412 -4.16 9.46 5.82
C ILE A 412 -3.79 10.00 7.21
N SER A 413 -2.76 10.85 7.27
CA SER A 413 -2.28 11.44 8.52
C SER A 413 -3.36 12.27 9.23
N GLU A 414 -4.15 13.04 8.47
CA GLU A 414 -5.26 13.84 9.04
C GLU A 414 -6.35 12.94 9.60
N GLY A 415 -6.68 11.85 8.88
CA GLY A 415 -7.65 10.88 9.36
C GLY A 415 -7.23 10.22 10.68
N ILE A 416 -5.96 9.79 10.78
CA ILE A 416 -5.40 9.23 12.02
C ILE A 416 -5.42 10.27 13.15
N SER A 417 -4.99 11.49 12.87
CA SER A 417 -4.96 12.58 13.86
C SER A 417 -6.34 12.85 14.45
N ILE A 418 -7.35 13.01 13.60
CA ILE A 418 -8.74 13.24 14.03
C ILE A 418 -9.28 12.05 14.81
N GLY A 419 -9.00 10.82 14.36
CA GLY A 419 -9.39 9.61 15.07
C GLY A 419 -8.83 9.54 16.48
N ILE A 420 -7.54 9.81 16.66
CA ILE A 420 -6.87 9.78 17.97
C ILE A 420 -7.35 10.93 18.87
N ILE A 421 -7.40 12.15 18.37
CA ILE A 421 -7.86 13.32 19.13
C ILE A 421 -9.30 13.13 19.60
N SER A 422 -10.20 12.73 18.70
CA SER A 422 -11.62 12.51 19.04
C SER A 422 -11.80 11.36 20.05
N TYR A 423 -11.01 10.27 19.91
CA TYR A 423 -11.03 9.16 20.87
C TYR A 423 -10.67 9.64 22.28
N VAL A 424 -9.59 10.40 22.42
CA VAL A 424 -9.15 10.91 23.73
C VAL A 424 -10.19 11.86 24.31
N ILE A 425 -10.65 12.84 23.55
CA ILE A 425 -11.64 13.82 24.01
C ILE A 425 -12.93 13.15 24.45
N LEU A 426 -13.52 12.27 23.60
CA LEU A 426 -14.79 11.63 23.91
C LEU A 426 -14.71 10.73 25.14
N ASN A 427 -13.63 9.95 25.29
CA ASN A 427 -13.49 9.09 26.49
C ASN A 427 -13.23 9.90 27.77
N VAL A 428 -12.52 11.03 27.70
CA VAL A 428 -12.34 11.93 28.88
C VAL A 428 -13.68 12.54 29.27
N VAL A 429 -14.40 13.14 28.32
CA VAL A 429 -15.69 13.82 28.59
C VAL A 429 -16.77 12.83 29.07
N CYS A 430 -16.78 11.61 28.51
CA CYS A 430 -17.73 10.57 28.94
C CYS A 430 -17.31 9.79 30.20
N GLY A 431 -16.30 10.25 30.95
CA GLY A 431 -15.87 9.62 32.21
C GLY A 431 -15.15 8.30 32.05
N LYS A 432 -14.74 7.92 30.83
CA LYS A 432 -14.03 6.68 30.50
C LYS A 432 -12.50 6.87 30.41
N ALA A 433 -11.93 7.92 31.04
CA ALA A 433 -10.51 8.29 30.97
C ALA A 433 -9.56 7.13 31.35
N LYS A 434 -9.99 6.22 32.24
CA LYS A 434 -9.20 5.01 32.60
C LYS A 434 -8.98 4.02 31.47
N LYS A 435 -9.75 4.09 30.38
CA LYS A 435 -9.57 3.24 29.17
C LYS A 435 -8.46 3.75 28.25
N ILE A 436 -8.06 5.01 28.41
CA ILE A 436 -7.08 5.65 27.55
C ILE A 436 -5.68 5.29 28.02
N THR A 437 -4.88 4.71 27.14
CA THR A 437 -3.47 4.43 27.45
C THR A 437 -2.66 5.73 27.51
N PRO A 438 -1.59 5.81 28.32
CA PRO A 438 -0.72 7.00 28.37
C PRO A 438 -0.21 7.41 26.99
N LEU A 439 0.09 6.45 26.13
CA LEU A 439 0.53 6.71 24.78
C LEU A 439 -0.51 7.48 23.97
N MET A 440 -1.80 7.13 24.07
CA MET A 440 -2.86 7.83 23.35
C MET A 440 -2.99 9.31 23.77
N TYR A 441 -2.74 9.63 25.03
CA TYR A 441 -2.66 11.05 25.48
C TYR A 441 -1.48 11.77 24.83
N VAL A 442 -0.30 11.15 24.80
CA VAL A 442 0.89 11.73 24.17
C VAL A 442 0.64 11.99 22.68
N LEU A 443 0.07 11.01 21.98
CA LEU A 443 -0.26 11.14 20.55
C LEU A 443 -1.28 12.24 20.29
N ALA A 444 -2.35 12.32 21.09
CA ALA A 444 -3.35 13.37 20.96
C ALA A 444 -2.74 14.76 21.13
N VAL A 445 -1.86 14.93 22.14
CA VAL A 445 -1.14 16.20 22.35
C VAL A 445 -0.22 16.52 21.18
N LEU A 446 0.53 15.55 20.67
CA LEU A 446 1.41 15.75 19.51
C LEU A 446 0.63 16.18 18.27
N PHE A 447 -0.52 15.55 17.99
CA PHE A 447 -1.37 15.91 16.85
C PHE A 447 -2.06 17.28 17.04
N ILE A 448 -2.45 17.65 18.27
CA ILE A 448 -2.98 19.00 18.54
C ILE A 448 -1.89 20.05 18.34
N LEU A 449 -0.67 19.79 18.82
CA LEU A 449 0.47 20.69 18.59
C LEU A 449 0.80 20.82 17.11
N LYS A 450 0.69 19.74 16.31
CA LYS A 450 0.82 19.79 14.86
C LYS A 450 -0.12 20.84 14.26
N TYR A 451 -1.40 20.88 14.66
CA TYR A 451 -2.38 21.86 14.16
C TYR A 451 -2.17 23.28 14.69
N ALA A 452 -1.48 23.43 15.81
CA ALA A 452 -1.18 24.75 16.37
C ALA A 452 0.06 25.40 15.73
N VAL A 453 0.97 24.58 15.14
CA VAL A 453 2.25 25.03 14.57
C VAL A 453 2.20 25.11 13.05
N LEU A 454 1.37 24.28 12.39
CA LEU A 454 1.11 24.28 10.95
C LEU A 454 -0.06 25.20 10.60
#